data_e5b495d938cdaceb2bd9ece0efbfa86e
#
_entry.id   e5b495d938cdaceb2bd9ece0efbfa86e
#
_cell.length_a   1.000
_cell.length_b   1.000
_cell.length_c   1.000
_cell.angle_alpha   90.00
_cell.angle_beta   90.00
_cell.angle_gamma   90.00
#
_symmetry.space_group_name_H-M   'P 1'
#
loop_
_entity.id
_entity.type
_entity.pdbx_description
1 polymer ?
#
loop_
_entity_poly.entity_id
_entity_poly.type
_entity_poly.pdbx_seq_one_letter_code
_entity_poly.pdbx_strand_id
1 'polypeptide(L)'
;GEVALFINGRAYSQPELLSSGKYKVLRVGNFYTNDSWYYSDLELPEKYYANCGDLLYTWSATFGPHIWLGDKIIYHYHIWKVRLSDSLEKSFALQLLEQDKAEILSNKNGSTMVHITKEGMEQKEVVIPPSTTEQAKIGAYFATLDNLITLHQRKFYVSILV
;
A
#
# COMPACT_ATOMS: atom_id res chain seq x y z
N GLY A 1 -7.50 15.11 -2.83
CA GLY A 1 -6.51 15.14 -3.89
C GLY A 1 -5.43 16.21 -3.82
N GLU A 2 -5.44 17.13 -2.85
CA GLU A 2 -4.42 18.19 -2.80
C GLU A 2 -3.04 17.69 -2.39
N VAL A 3 -3.00 16.75 -1.42
CA VAL A 3 -1.73 16.26 -0.85
C VAL A 3 -1.35 14.84 -1.30
N ALA A 4 -2.31 14.09 -1.87
CA ALA A 4 -2.08 12.74 -2.37
C ALA A 4 -2.95 12.45 -3.61
N LEU A 5 -2.36 11.81 -4.63
CA LEU A 5 -3.03 11.37 -5.85
C LEU A 5 -2.94 9.84 -5.94
N PHE A 6 -4.07 9.18 -6.09
CA PHE A 6 -4.13 7.73 -6.25
C PHE A 6 -4.17 7.35 -7.74
N ILE A 7 -3.19 6.60 -8.21
CA ILE A 7 -3.01 6.23 -9.61
C ILE A 7 -3.34 4.75 -9.78
N ASN A 8 -4.38 4.45 -10.57
CA ASN A 8 -4.79 3.07 -10.84
C ASN A 8 -3.69 2.29 -11.55
N GLY A 9 -3.51 1.04 -11.14
CA GLY A 9 -2.83 0.04 -11.95
C GLY A 9 -3.64 -0.33 -13.19
N ARG A 10 -3.12 -1.31 -13.97
CA ARG A 10 -3.71 -1.77 -15.22
C ARG A 10 -4.40 -3.13 -15.04
N ALA A 11 -5.50 -3.35 -15.74
CA ALA A 11 -6.04 -4.68 -15.95
C ALA A 11 -5.22 -5.42 -17.03
N TYR A 12 -4.95 -6.70 -16.80
CA TYR A 12 -4.21 -7.56 -17.73
C TYR A 12 -5.13 -8.67 -18.23
N SER A 13 -5.13 -8.89 -19.54
CA SER A 13 -5.77 -10.05 -20.15
C SER A 13 -4.93 -11.31 -19.96
N GLN A 14 -5.54 -12.47 -20.06
CA GLN A 14 -4.83 -13.74 -19.88
C GLN A 14 -3.60 -13.91 -20.78
N PRO A 15 -3.62 -13.53 -22.07
CA PRO A 15 -2.44 -13.62 -22.93
C PRO A 15 -1.28 -12.68 -22.54
N GLU A 16 -1.53 -11.64 -21.76
CA GLU A 16 -0.51 -10.69 -21.27
C GLU A 16 0.17 -11.17 -20.00
N LEU A 17 -0.36 -12.24 -19.38
CA LEU A 17 0.14 -12.83 -18.14
C LEU A 17 0.96 -14.10 -18.45
N LEU A 18 2.28 -13.95 -18.46
CA LEU A 18 3.24 -14.99 -18.80
C LEU A 18 3.75 -15.71 -17.56
N SER A 19 4.32 -16.90 -17.74
CA SER A 19 5.03 -17.64 -16.68
C SER A 19 6.44 -17.09 -16.42
N SER A 20 7.01 -16.35 -17.37
CA SER A 20 8.29 -15.64 -17.26
C SER A 20 8.27 -14.42 -18.19
N GLY A 21 9.06 -13.38 -17.92
CA GLY A 21 9.10 -12.17 -18.74
C GLY A 21 9.88 -11.05 -18.06
N LYS A 22 9.87 -9.88 -18.69
CA LYS A 22 10.67 -8.71 -18.31
C LYS A 22 10.25 -8.11 -16.96
N TYR A 23 8.95 -8.00 -16.73
CA TYR A 23 8.39 -7.38 -15.52
C TYR A 23 7.51 -8.37 -14.77
N LYS A 24 7.65 -8.43 -13.46
CA LYS A 24 6.66 -9.08 -12.60
C LYS A 24 5.37 -8.27 -12.58
N VAL A 25 4.23 -8.93 -12.48
CA VAL A 25 2.91 -8.31 -12.31
C VAL A 25 2.51 -8.43 -10.85
N LEU A 26 2.56 -7.31 -10.11
CA LEU A 26 2.17 -7.24 -8.71
C LEU A 26 0.64 -7.30 -8.59
N ARG A 27 0.16 -8.25 -7.81
CA ARG A 27 -1.25 -8.40 -7.44
C ARG A 27 -1.41 -8.28 -5.93
N VAL A 28 -2.61 -8.01 -5.45
CA VAL A 28 -2.89 -7.86 -4.02
C VAL A 28 -2.35 -9.03 -3.20
N GLY A 29 -2.57 -10.26 -3.64
CA GLY A 29 -2.10 -11.46 -2.95
C GLY A 29 -0.58 -11.53 -2.74
N ASN A 30 0.22 -10.90 -3.61
CA ASN A 30 1.68 -10.93 -3.50
C ASN A 30 2.22 -10.09 -2.32
N PHE A 31 1.40 -9.22 -1.74
CA PHE A 31 1.75 -8.54 -0.48
C PHE A 31 1.53 -9.41 0.76
N TYR A 32 0.84 -10.54 0.64
CA TYR A 32 0.42 -11.33 1.80
C TYR A 32 0.92 -12.78 1.73
N THR A 33 0.19 -13.65 1.04
CA THR A 33 0.42 -15.11 1.12
C THR A 33 0.69 -15.76 -0.23
N ASN A 34 0.60 -15.01 -1.35
CA ASN A 34 0.76 -15.57 -2.67
C ASN A 34 2.19 -15.37 -3.19
N ASP A 35 2.97 -16.45 -3.21
CA ASP A 35 4.34 -16.46 -3.74
C ASP A 35 4.41 -16.69 -5.26
N SER A 36 3.25 -16.94 -5.91
CA SER A 36 3.18 -17.12 -7.36
C SER A 36 3.17 -15.78 -8.10
N TRP A 37 4.00 -15.67 -9.12
CA TRP A 37 4.12 -14.47 -9.94
C TRP A 37 3.70 -14.72 -11.38
N TYR A 38 2.98 -13.76 -11.93
CA TYR A 38 2.88 -13.59 -13.38
C TYR A 38 3.92 -12.56 -13.82
N TYR A 39 4.25 -12.64 -15.09
CA TYR A 39 5.19 -11.74 -15.76
C TYR A 39 4.53 -11.13 -16.99
N SER A 40 5.13 -10.10 -17.53
CA SER A 40 4.72 -9.49 -18.80
C SER A 40 5.91 -8.79 -19.45
N ASP A 41 5.93 -8.81 -20.79
CA ASP A 41 6.94 -8.11 -21.60
C ASP A 41 6.43 -6.75 -22.11
N LEU A 42 5.26 -6.31 -21.63
CA LEU A 42 4.66 -5.07 -22.06
C LEU A 42 5.50 -3.85 -21.63
N GLU A 43 5.77 -2.98 -22.60
CA GLU A 43 6.28 -1.64 -22.33
C GLU A 43 5.09 -0.70 -22.13
N LEU A 44 4.95 -0.19 -20.91
CA LEU A 44 3.79 0.59 -20.48
C LEU A 44 4.19 2.04 -20.17
N PRO A 45 3.24 2.98 -20.18
CA PRO A 45 3.45 4.30 -19.60
C PRO A 45 3.93 4.23 -18.15
N GLU A 46 4.83 5.14 -17.73
CA GLU A 46 5.51 5.13 -16.43
C GLU A 46 4.55 5.07 -15.22
N LYS A 47 3.34 5.58 -15.37
CA LYS A 47 2.31 5.52 -14.33
C LYS A 47 1.92 4.11 -13.89
N TYR A 48 2.17 3.09 -14.71
CA TYR A 48 1.85 1.70 -14.43
C TYR A 48 3.01 0.91 -13.83
N TYR A 49 4.15 1.57 -13.61
CA TYR A 49 5.28 0.97 -12.92
C TYR A 49 5.36 1.43 -11.47
N ALA A 50 5.78 0.52 -10.61
CA ALA A 50 6.23 0.82 -9.26
C ALA A 50 7.72 0.50 -9.13
N ASN A 51 8.44 1.42 -8.48
CA ASN A 51 9.86 1.31 -8.19
C ASN A 51 10.07 1.12 -6.68
N CYS A 52 11.26 0.68 -6.28
CA CYS A 52 11.63 0.61 -4.87
C CYS A 52 11.38 1.95 -4.16
N GLY A 53 10.70 1.90 -3.03
CA GLY A 53 10.31 3.07 -2.24
C GLY A 53 8.96 3.71 -2.63
N ASP A 54 8.28 3.23 -3.68
CA ASP A 54 6.94 3.73 -4.01
C ASP A 54 5.92 3.31 -2.94
N LEU A 55 5.05 4.25 -2.58
CA LEU A 55 3.89 3.99 -1.74
C LEU A 55 2.75 3.44 -2.59
N LEU A 56 2.29 2.25 -2.26
CA LEU A 56 1.19 1.56 -2.92
C LEU A 56 0.03 1.38 -1.93
N TYR A 57 -1.19 1.27 -2.44
CA TYR A 57 -2.37 0.98 -1.65
C TYR A 57 -3.20 -0.10 -2.32
N THR A 58 -3.42 -1.22 -1.64
CA THR A 58 -4.35 -2.27 -2.09
C THR A 58 -5.78 -1.89 -1.67
N TRP A 59 -6.76 -2.02 -2.58
CA TRP A 59 -8.13 -1.60 -2.30
C TRP A 59 -9.19 -2.70 -2.51
N SER A 60 -8.76 -3.91 -2.85
CA SER A 60 -9.64 -5.06 -3.09
C SER A 60 -9.16 -6.28 -2.30
N ALA A 61 -10.07 -7.09 -1.82
CA ALA A 61 -9.87 -8.28 -0.98
C ALA A 61 -9.23 -7.95 0.38
N THR A 62 -7.96 -7.62 0.40
CA THR A 62 -7.26 -7.08 1.57
C THR A 62 -6.77 -5.69 1.20
N PHE A 63 -7.05 -4.69 2.01
CA PHE A 63 -6.71 -3.30 1.73
C PHE A 63 -5.74 -2.72 2.75
N GLY A 64 -4.98 -1.74 2.30
CA GLY A 64 -4.03 -1.00 3.12
C GLY A 64 -2.81 -0.51 2.34
N PRO A 65 -2.00 0.35 2.96
CA PRO A 65 -0.79 0.90 2.37
C PRO A 65 0.39 -0.07 2.46
N HIS A 66 1.30 0.03 1.48
CA HIS A 66 2.53 -0.75 1.40
C HIS A 66 3.64 0.11 0.80
N ILE A 67 4.86 0.00 1.32
CA ILE A 67 6.05 0.49 0.64
C ILE A 67 6.61 -0.66 -0.20
N TRP A 68 6.73 -0.44 -1.51
CA TRP A 68 7.35 -1.42 -2.38
C TRP A 68 8.88 -1.41 -2.20
N LEU A 69 9.47 -2.56 -1.90
CA LEU A 69 10.91 -2.68 -1.64
C LEU A 69 11.66 -3.51 -2.69
N GLY A 70 10.93 -4.01 -3.72
CA GLY A 70 11.52 -4.84 -4.76
C GLY A 70 11.97 -4.03 -5.99
N ASP A 71 12.38 -4.77 -7.04
CA ASP A 71 12.75 -4.21 -8.33
C ASP A 71 11.57 -3.51 -9.02
N LYS A 72 11.85 -2.79 -10.12
CA LYS A 72 10.83 -2.18 -10.97
C LYS A 72 9.83 -3.23 -11.45
N ILE A 73 8.54 -2.97 -11.24
CA ILE A 73 7.45 -3.92 -11.50
C ILE A 73 6.26 -3.18 -12.10
N ILE A 74 5.35 -3.90 -12.75
CA ILE A 74 4.04 -3.40 -13.15
C ILE A 74 2.99 -3.90 -12.17
N TYR A 75 1.91 -3.16 -11.97
CA TYR A 75 0.93 -3.49 -10.93
C TYR A 75 -0.51 -3.52 -11.45
N HIS A 76 -1.28 -4.44 -10.86
CA HIS A 76 -2.67 -4.72 -11.22
C HIS A 76 -3.60 -3.59 -10.77
N TYR A 77 -4.75 -3.41 -11.44
CA TYR A 77 -5.70 -2.33 -11.18
C TYR A 77 -6.29 -2.32 -9.76
N HIS A 78 -6.23 -3.41 -9.01
CA HIS A 78 -6.62 -3.47 -7.59
C HIS A 78 -5.59 -2.84 -6.63
N ILE A 79 -4.57 -2.22 -7.19
CA ILE A 79 -3.52 -1.50 -6.47
C ILE A 79 -3.47 -0.09 -7.03
N TRP A 80 -3.40 0.89 -6.15
CA TRP A 80 -3.08 2.27 -6.50
C TRP A 80 -1.63 2.56 -6.13
N LYS A 81 -0.92 3.29 -6.99
CA LYS A 81 0.28 4.01 -6.60
C LYS A 81 -0.12 5.36 -6.02
N VAL A 82 0.37 5.67 -4.83
CA VAL A 82 0.06 6.92 -4.15
C VAL A 82 1.20 7.90 -4.39
N ARG A 83 0.92 8.94 -5.17
CA ARG A 83 1.85 10.05 -5.38
C ARG A 83 1.54 11.13 -4.35
N LEU A 84 2.53 11.48 -3.56
CA LEU A 84 2.43 12.52 -2.55
C LEU A 84 2.89 13.87 -3.11
N SER A 85 2.29 14.96 -2.63
CA SER A 85 2.81 16.32 -2.85
C SER A 85 4.01 16.57 -1.95
N ASP A 86 4.74 17.66 -2.22
CA ASP A 86 5.91 18.04 -1.42
C ASP A 86 5.54 18.44 0.04
N SER A 87 4.26 18.69 0.32
CA SER A 87 3.76 19.03 1.65
C SER A 87 3.43 17.82 2.53
N LEU A 88 3.45 16.61 1.98
CA LEU A 88 3.12 15.38 2.72
C LEU A 88 4.30 14.39 2.68
N GLU A 89 4.92 14.19 3.83
CA GLU A 89 6.03 13.27 4.00
C GLU A 89 5.56 11.81 3.97
N LYS A 90 6.34 10.92 3.33
CA LYS A 90 5.95 9.54 3.03
C LYS A 90 5.71 8.67 4.26
N SER A 91 6.58 8.73 5.25
CA SER A 91 6.42 7.92 6.47
C SER A 91 5.21 8.35 7.29
N PHE A 92 4.91 9.65 7.30
CA PHE A 92 3.70 10.19 7.89
C PHE A 92 2.45 9.81 7.11
N ALA A 93 2.49 9.91 5.77
CA ALA A 93 1.40 9.48 4.89
C ALA A 93 1.05 7.98 5.08
N LEU A 94 2.06 7.14 5.28
CA LEU A 94 1.88 5.72 5.59
C LEU A 94 1.05 5.55 6.87
N GLN A 95 1.36 6.30 7.92
CA GLN A 95 0.63 6.24 9.20
C GLN A 95 -0.81 6.74 9.07
N LEU A 96 -1.03 7.83 8.32
CA LEU A 96 -2.38 8.30 8.03
C LEU A 96 -3.23 7.26 7.32
N LEU A 97 -2.66 6.57 6.35
CA LEU A 97 -3.35 5.51 5.59
C LEU A 97 -3.60 4.25 6.43
N GLU A 98 -2.71 3.90 7.37
CA GLU A 98 -2.94 2.81 8.32
C GLU A 98 -4.03 3.17 9.34
N GLN A 99 -4.05 4.40 9.84
CA GLN A 99 -5.14 4.89 10.69
C GLN A 99 -6.48 4.84 9.96
N ASP A 100 -6.54 5.35 8.73
CA ASP A 100 -7.75 5.31 7.91
C ASP A 100 -8.25 3.89 7.67
N LYS A 101 -7.36 2.95 7.38
CA LYS A 101 -7.66 1.53 7.28
C LYS A 101 -8.27 0.98 8.58
N ALA A 102 -7.71 1.34 9.74
CA ALA A 102 -8.22 0.90 11.04
C ALA A 102 -9.64 1.46 11.30
N GLU A 103 -9.90 2.71 10.95
CA GLU A 103 -11.22 3.33 11.03
C GLU A 103 -12.24 2.64 10.13
N ILE A 104 -11.88 2.37 8.88
CA ILE A 104 -12.72 1.64 7.93
C ILE A 104 -13.06 0.24 8.47
N LEU A 105 -12.09 -0.45 9.06
CA LEU A 105 -12.30 -1.79 9.64
C LEU A 105 -13.19 -1.76 10.89
N SER A 106 -13.04 -0.75 11.75
CA SER A 106 -13.83 -0.61 12.99
C SER A 106 -15.29 -0.28 12.70
N ASN A 107 -15.58 0.44 11.64
CA ASN A 107 -16.91 0.85 11.22
C ASN A 107 -17.71 -0.23 10.48
N LYS A 108 -17.18 -1.46 10.39
CA LYS A 108 -17.87 -2.63 9.82
C LYS A 108 -19.03 -3.11 10.71
N ASN A 109 -20.11 -2.34 10.79
CA ASN A 109 -21.36 -2.79 11.41
C ASN A 109 -22.12 -3.72 10.45
N GLY A 110 -21.78 -5.02 10.47
CA GLY A 110 -22.58 -6.06 9.82
C GLY A 110 -22.53 -6.14 8.28
N SER A 111 -21.86 -5.22 7.57
CA SER A 111 -21.69 -5.30 6.12
C SER A 111 -20.45 -6.13 5.77
N THR A 112 -20.64 -7.14 4.92
CA THR A 112 -19.59 -8.06 4.47
C THR A 112 -18.60 -7.42 3.50
N MET A 113 -18.91 -6.26 2.93
CA MET A 113 -18.07 -5.64 1.89
C MET A 113 -17.84 -4.16 2.18
N VAL A 114 -16.56 -3.79 2.32
CA VAL A 114 -16.12 -2.40 2.38
C VAL A 114 -15.85 -1.93 0.97
N HIS A 115 -16.56 -0.88 0.53
CA HIS A 115 -16.29 -0.22 -0.74
C HIS A 115 -15.36 0.97 -0.52
N ILE A 116 -14.10 0.82 -0.93
CA ILE A 116 -13.14 1.91 -0.96
C ILE A 116 -13.07 2.41 -2.39
N THR A 117 -13.39 3.68 -2.61
CA THR A 117 -13.28 4.31 -3.93
C THR A 117 -12.10 5.27 -3.96
N LYS A 118 -11.48 5.40 -5.12
CA LYS A 118 -10.39 6.35 -5.34
C LYS A 118 -10.84 7.77 -5.00
N GLU A 119 -12.01 8.17 -5.48
CA GLU A 119 -12.58 9.49 -5.24
C GLU A 119 -12.80 9.75 -3.74
N GLY A 120 -13.35 8.76 -3.01
CA GLY A 120 -13.52 8.87 -1.56
C GLY A 120 -12.21 9.06 -0.82
N MET A 121 -11.13 8.40 -1.25
CA MET A 121 -9.79 8.56 -0.67
C MET A 121 -9.21 9.95 -0.98
N GLU A 122 -9.40 10.46 -2.20
CA GLU A 122 -8.87 11.76 -2.63
C GLU A 122 -9.65 12.95 -2.03
N GLN A 123 -10.91 12.75 -1.62
CA GLN A 123 -11.76 13.77 -1.00
C GLN A 123 -11.64 13.81 0.52
N LYS A 124 -10.96 12.86 1.15
CA LYS A 124 -10.78 12.88 2.60
C LYS A 124 -10.00 14.12 3.04
N GLU A 125 -10.52 14.76 4.07
CA GLU A 125 -9.83 15.85 4.75
C GLU A 125 -8.93 15.26 5.84
N VAL A 126 -7.69 15.71 5.87
CA VAL A 126 -6.69 15.30 6.86
C VAL A 126 -6.01 16.54 7.45
N VAL A 127 -5.79 16.51 8.75
CA VAL A 127 -5.00 17.53 9.44
C VAL A 127 -3.54 17.05 9.46
N ILE A 128 -2.67 17.85 8.87
CA ILE A 128 -1.23 17.55 8.80
C ILE A 128 -0.40 18.67 9.43
N PRO A 129 0.70 18.35 10.12
CA PRO A 129 1.65 19.36 10.54
C PRO A 129 2.21 20.10 9.32
N PRO A 130 2.38 21.42 9.37
CA PRO A 130 2.90 22.19 8.24
C PRO A 130 4.37 21.89 7.91
N SER A 131 5.12 21.35 8.86
CA SER A 131 6.54 20.99 8.71
C SER A 131 6.70 19.53 8.30
N THR A 132 7.26 19.26 7.13
CA THR A 132 7.61 17.89 6.69
C THR A 132 8.67 17.25 7.59
N THR A 133 9.52 18.04 8.24
CA THR A 133 10.47 17.55 9.26
C THR A 133 9.73 17.03 10.51
N GLU A 134 8.67 17.70 10.94
CA GLU A 134 7.82 17.22 12.02
C GLU A 134 7.07 15.96 11.61
N GLN A 135 6.47 15.95 10.42
CA GLN A 135 5.82 14.77 9.87
C GLN A 135 6.76 13.56 9.84
N ALA A 136 8.01 13.74 9.38
CA ALA A 136 9.01 12.66 9.36
C ALA A 136 9.32 12.11 10.77
N LYS A 137 9.42 12.99 11.77
CA LYS A 137 9.63 12.56 13.18
C LYS A 137 8.44 11.75 13.70
N ILE A 138 7.21 12.18 13.41
CA ILE A 138 5.99 11.48 13.80
C ILE A 138 5.94 10.11 13.11
N GLY A 139 6.17 10.07 11.81
CA GLY A 139 6.18 8.81 11.03
C GLY A 139 7.23 7.82 11.56
N ALA A 140 8.45 8.26 11.83
CA ALA A 140 9.52 7.44 12.39
C ALA A 140 9.20 6.93 13.80
N TYR A 141 8.56 7.76 14.63
CA TYR A 141 8.13 7.36 15.96
C TYR A 141 7.11 6.22 15.91
N PHE A 142 6.07 6.34 15.11
CA PHE A 142 5.07 5.26 14.95
C PHE A 142 5.67 4.01 14.33
N ALA A 143 6.52 4.13 13.33
CA ALA A 143 7.23 2.96 12.76
C ALA A 143 8.07 2.22 13.81
N THR A 144 8.66 2.95 14.76
CA THR A 144 9.40 2.34 15.88
C THR A 144 8.46 1.60 16.83
N LEU A 145 7.30 2.17 17.15
CA LEU A 145 6.29 1.50 17.98
C LEU A 145 5.76 0.22 17.30
N ASP A 146 5.46 0.25 16.03
CA ASP A 146 5.00 -0.92 15.27
C ASP A 146 6.03 -2.04 15.28
N ASN A 147 7.31 -1.70 15.12
CA ASN A 147 8.40 -2.67 15.23
C ASN A 147 8.49 -3.28 16.63
N LEU A 148 8.37 -2.48 17.68
CA LEU A 148 8.39 -2.97 19.07
C LEU A 148 7.20 -3.89 19.37
N ILE A 149 6.00 -3.53 18.92
CA ILE A 149 4.79 -4.36 19.05
C ILE A 149 5.00 -5.70 18.34
N THR A 150 5.48 -5.67 17.09
CA THR A 150 5.74 -6.87 16.29
C THR A 150 6.77 -7.80 16.96
N LEU A 151 7.87 -7.24 17.47
CA LEU A 151 8.91 -7.99 18.18
C LEU A 151 8.36 -8.61 19.47
N HIS A 152 7.52 -7.87 20.19
CA HIS A 152 6.90 -8.37 21.43
C HIS A 152 5.94 -9.53 21.14
N GLN A 153 5.09 -9.39 20.12
CA GLN A 153 4.17 -10.44 19.70
C GLN A 153 4.93 -11.72 19.29
N ARG A 154 6.03 -11.61 18.52
CA ARG A 154 6.86 -12.75 18.14
C ARG A 154 7.46 -13.49 19.34
N LYS A 155 7.88 -12.77 20.39
CA LYS A 155 8.39 -13.40 21.63
C LYS A 155 7.32 -14.23 22.33
N PHE A 156 6.07 -13.76 22.36
CA PHE A 156 4.96 -14.53 22.96
C PHE A 156 4.68 -15.82 22.19
N TYR A 157 4.69 -15.82 20.86
CA TYR A 157 4.47 -17.01 20.06
C TYR A 157 5.57 -18.07 20.27
N VAL A 158 6.82 -17.66 20.42
CA VAL A 158 7.93 -18.61 20.70
C VAL A 158 7.81 -19.21 22.11
N SER A 159 7.32 -18.46 23.09
CA SER A 159 7.18 -18.94 24.49
C SER A 159 6.00 -19.91 24.68
N ILE A 160 5.05 -19.99 23.76
CA ILE A 160 3.90 -20.92 23.82
C ILE A 160 4.22 -22.26 23.15
N LEU A 161 5.26 -22.32 22.32
CA LEU A 161 5.68 -23.54 21.59
C LEU A 161 6.80 -24.32 22.26
N VAL A 162 7.20 -23.96 23.47
CA VAL A 162 8.12 -24.67 24.37
C VAL A 162 7.35 -25.12 25.59
#